data_b259813ab009d8737b622239e22dd85f
#
_entry.id   b259813ab009d8737b622239e22dd85f
#
_cell.length_a   1.000
_cell.length_b   1.000
_cell.length_c   1.000
_cell.angle_alpha   90.00
_cell.angle_beta   90.00
_cell.angle_gamma   90.00
#
_symmetry.space_group_name_H-M   'P 1'
#
loop_
_entity.id
_entity.type
_entity.pdbx_description
1 polymer ?
#
loop_
_entity_poly.entity_id
_entity_poly.type
_entity_poly.pdbx_seq_one_letter_code
_entity_poly.pdbx_strand_id
1 'polypeptide(L)'
;NIWKFHPNVDVPAIIRYGNEKGVGIILWMAWAQIVGDEERVASHFAKLGAKGFKVDFMDRGDAEIERFLWKFADACARNRMIVDYHGAHRPTGMSRAYPNVLNYEGIHGLEQMKFFRGQNMMQNDVAAFFGRQTAGPMDYTPGAMDNYPIGGYPKKTETFDPYVNPGSEGTRCRQMAMMVLYEAPLQMLSDSPTKYEKNMECFSFMAATPVVWADTVGLGGCPRKFAAAARKAKDGSWYAAAINSSEARDYTLDTSFLGSGKWTMEIFRDAADADTVPTHYVHERGKVVKAGEKIPLRMAKGGGFTVKFTK
;
A
#
# COMPACT_ATOMS: atom_id res chain seq x y z
N ASN A 1 -9.62 19.26 18.79
CA ASN A 1 -8.95 20.56 18.62
C ASN A 1 -7.48 20.30 18.26
N ILE A 2 -7.10 20.59 17.02
CA ILE A 2 -5.74 20.34 16.49
C ILE A 2 -4.65 21.19 17.14
N TRP A 3 -5.01 22.26 17.85
CA TRP A 3 -4.09 23.15 18.56
C TRP A 3 -3.71 22.65 19.95
N LYS A 4 -4.40 21.61 20.47
CA LYS A 4 -4.16 21.03 21.79
C LYS A 4 -3.94 19.54 21.66
N PHE A 5 -2.72 19.11 21.90
CA PHE A 5 -2.37 17.68 21.87
C PHE A 5 -2.94 16.95 23.10
N HIS A 6 -3.14 15.64 22.91
CA HIS A 6 -3.51 14.78 24.04
C HIS A 6 -2.41 14.82 25.11
N PRO A 7 -2.73 14.95 26.40
CA PRO A 7 -1.74 15.16 27.45
C PRO A 7 -0.70 14.03 27.56
N ASN A 8 -1.07 12.82 27.13
CA ASN A 8 -0.16 11.66 27.15
C ASN A 8 0.66 11.50 25.86
N VAL A 9 0.58 12.44 24.91
CA VAL A 9 1.28 12.37 23.62
C VAL A 9 1.97 13.70 23.34
N ASP A 10 3.29 13.73 23.50
CA ASP A 10 4.11 14.89 23.16
C ASP A 10 4.44 14.88 21.66
N VAL A 11 3.52 15.41 20.86
CA VAL A 11 3.67 15.48 19.39
C VAL A 11 4.93 16.24 18.96
N PRO A 12 5.28 17.41 19.56
CA PRO A 12 6.55 18.09 19.27
C PRO A 12 7.79 17.22 19.54
N ALA A 13 7.81 16.47 20.63
CA ALA A 13 8.93 15.56 20.92
C ALA A 13 9.03 14.41 19.92
N ILE A 14 7.89 13.83 19.51
CA ILE A 14 7.84 12.79 18.48
C ILE A 14 8.37 13.32 17.13
N ILE A 15 7.98 14.53 16.74
CA ILE A 15 8.47 15.17 15.52
C ILE A 15 9.98 15.40 15.57
N ARG A 16 10.51 15.92 16.68
CA ARG A 16 11.95 16.12 16.85
C ARG A 16 12.71 14.80 16.77
N TYR A 17 12.26 13.80 17.51
CA TYR A 17 12.87 12.46 17.50
C TYR A 17 12.85 11.81 16.10
N GLY A 18 11.73 11.90 15.41
CA GLY A 18 11.64 11.42 14.02
C GLY A 18 12.67 12.10 13.11
N ASN A 19 12.76 13.43 13.17
CA ASN A 19 13.73 14.21 12.39
C ASN A 19 15.19 13.84 12.73
N GLU A 20 15.52 13.62 14.01
CA GLU A 20 16.85 13.15 14.46
C GLU A 20 17.19 11.76 13.91
N LYS A 21 16.19 10.89 13.72
CA LYS A 21 16.33 9.56 13.13
C LYS A 21 16.22 9.54 11.60
N GLY A 22 16.05 10.69 10.95
CA GLY A 22 15.83 10.78 9.50
C GLY A 22 14.44 10.28 9.06
N VAL A 23 13.48 10.21 9.98
CA VAL A 23 12.10 9.76 9.72
C VAL A 23 11.16 10.96 9.77
N GLY A 24 10.53 11.28 8.65
CA GLY A 24 9.53 12.34 8.55
C GLY A 24 8.22 11.98 9.25
N ILE A 25 7.73 12.83 10.14
CA ILE A 25 6.44 12.62 10.81
C ILE A 25 5.33 13.27 9.99
N ILE A 26 4.32 12.48 9.65
CA ILE A 26 3.07 12.89 8.98
C ILE A 26 1.96 12.79 10.02
N LEU A 27 1.12 13.83 10.11
CA LEU A 27 0.06 13.92 11.10
C LEU A 27 -1.28 13.62 10.47
N TRP A 28 -2.10 12.80 11.13
CA TRP A 28 -3.48 12.56 10.75
C TRP A 28 -4.40 13.65 11.31
N MET A 29 -5.30 14.19 10.49
CA MET A 29 -6.29 15.20 10.87
C MET A 29 -7.60 14.99 10.11
N ALA A 30 -8.73 15.25 10.77
CA ALA A 30 -10.01 15.37 10.07
C ALA A 30 -10.11 16.72 9.34
N TRP A 31 -10.57 16.71 8.10
CA TRP A 31 -10.67 17.92 7.27
C TRP A 31 -11.47 19.06 7.92
N ALA A 32 -12.56 18.72 8.61
CA ALA A 32 -13.42 19.68 9.30
C ALA A 32 -12.72 20.49 10.42
N GLN A 33 -11.53 20.02 10.84
CA GLN A 33 -10.71 20.74 11.82
C GLN A 33 -9.72 21.71 11.17
N ILE A 34 -9.59 21.65 9.84
CA ILE A 34 -8.63 22.43 9.03
C ILE A 34 -9.34 23.51 8.23
N VAL A 35 -10.54 23.23 7.76
CA VAL A 35 -11.28 24.12 6.84
C VAL A 35 -11.42 25.53 7.43
N GLY A 36 -11.00 26.53 6.62
CA GLY A 36 -10.95 27.94 7.02
C GLY A 36 -9.62 28.37 7.66
N ASP A 37 -8.77 27.43 8.10
CA ASP A 37 -7.47 27.68 8.75
C ASP A 37 -6.29 27.02 7.95
N GLU A 38 -6.47 26.69 6.68
CA GLU A 38 -5.56 25.86 5.87
C GLU A 38 -4.10 26.30 5.96
N GLU A 39 -3.83 27.59 5.73
CA GLU A 39 -2.48 28.17 5.78
C GLU A 39 -1.91 28.17 7.21
N ARG A 40 -2.73 28.51 8.18
CA ARG A 40 -2.33 28.56 9.59
C ARG A 40 -1.94 27.18 10.09
N VAL A 41 -2.70 26.13 9.71
CA VAL A 41 -2.43 24.74 10.05
C VAL A 41 -1.11 24.28 9.40
N ALA A 42 -0.98 24.45 8.08
CA ALA A 42 0.21 24.04 7.35
C ALA A 42 1.48 24.72 7.92
N SER A 43 1.45 26.04 8.07
CA SER A 43 2.57 26.82 8.59
C SER A 43 2.94 26.44 10.05
N HIS A 44 1.94 26.23 10.92
CA HIS A 44 2.18 25.87 12.32
C HIS A 44 2.92 24.53 12.44
N PHE A 45 2.42 23.49 11.80
CA PHE A 45 3.01 22.15 11.91
C PHE A 45 4.32 22.00 11.12
N ALA A 46 4.48 22.74 10.01
CA ALA A 46 5.77 22.85 9.34
C ALA A 46 6.86 23.47 10.25
N LYS A 47 6.53 24.53 11.01
CA LYS A 47 7.44 25.12 12.01
C LYS A 47 7.81 24.16 13.14
N LEU A 48 6.91 23.24 13.52
CA LEU A 48 7.22 22.15 14.46
C LEU A 48 8.11 21.08 13.83
N GLY A 49 8.26 21.06 12.49
CA GLY A 49 9.11 20.10 11.76
C GLY A 49 8.39 18.90 11.20
N ALA A 50 7.05 18.85 11.24
CA ALA A 50 6.27 17.83 10.56
C ALA A 50 6.51 17.87 9.05
N LYS A 51 6.33 16.74 8.35
CA LYS A 51 6.60 16.59 6.92
C LYS A 51 5.34 16.52 6.06
N GLY A 52 4.19 16.36 6.67
CA GLY A 52 2.93 16.29 5.92
C GLY A 52 1.71 15.96 6.77
N PHE A 53 0.63 15.74 6.04
CA PHE A 53 -0.66 15.39 6.62
C PHE A 53 -1.31 14.23 5.89
N LYS A 54 -1.98 13.36 6.64
CA LYS A 54 -3.04 12.50 6.17
C LYS A 54 -4.36 13.15 6.61
N VAL A 55 -5.12 13.68 5.66
CA VAL A 55 -6.37 14.41 5.91
C VAL A 55 -7.55 13.53 5.55
N ASP A 56 -8.48 13.36 6.47
CA ASP A 56 -9.49 12.32 6.43
C ASP A 56 -10.92 12.82 6.66
N PHE A 57 -11.89 11.93 6.41
CA PHE A 57 -13.32 12.10 6.68
C PHE A 57 -14.01 13.16 5.81
N MET A 58 -13.58 13.35 4.57
CA MET A 58 -14.31 14.21 3.63
C MET A 58 -15.69 13.62 3.30
N ASP A 59 -15.74 12.33 2.94
CA ASP A 59 -16.94 11.52 2.64
C ASP A 59 -17.94 12.21 1.68
N ARG A 60 -17.43 13.11 0.84
CA ARG A 60 -18.17 13.88 -0.15
C ARG A 60 -17.25 14.31 -1.30
N GLY A 61 -17.83 14.69 -2.44
CA GLY A 61 -17.08 15.08 -3.64
C GLY A 61 -17.71 16.29 -4.35
N ASP A 62 -18.21 17.25 -3.58
CA ASP A 62 -18.81 18.48 -4.13
C ASP A 62 -17.79 19.62 -4.24
N ALA A 63 -18.23 20.75 -4.80
CA ALA A 63 -17.41 21.94 -5.04
C ALA A 63 -16.79 22.55 -3.77
N GLU A 64 -17.36 22.32 -2.60
CA GLU A 64 -16.82 22.83 -1.33
C GLU A 64 -15.57 22.02 -0.96
N ILE A 65 -15.65 20.70 -1.03
CA ILE A 65 -14.51 19.81 -0.78
C ILE A 65 -13.43 20.02 -1.82
N GLU A 66 -13.75 20.14 -3.12
CA GLU A 66 -12.75 20.45 -4.14
C GLU A 66 -12.00 21.74 -3.83
N ARG A 67 -12.70 22.81 -3.44
CA ARG A 67 -12.04 24.06 -3.04
C ARG A 67 -11.13 23.89 -1.82
N PHE A 68 -11.56 23.11 -0.83
CA PHE A 68 -10.74 22.80 0.34
C PHE A 68 -9.48 22.02 -0.06
N LEU A 69 -9.60 20.95 -0.84
CA LEU A 69 -8.47 20.14 -1.29
C LEU A 69 -7.40 20.98 -2.00
N TRP A 70 -7.82 21.85 -2.94
CA TRP A 70 -6.90 22.75 -3.65
C TRP A 70 -6.23 23.77 -2.74
N LYS A 71 -6.98 24.40 -1.84
CA LYS A 71 -6.43 25.37 -0.88
C LYS A 71 -5.44 24.73 0.07
N PHE A 72 -5.75 23.54 0.59
CA PHE A 72 -4.87 22.87 1.52
C PHE A 72 -3.62 22.31 0.83
N ALA A 73 -3.75 21.78 -0.39
CA ALA A 73 -2.61 21.36 -1.20
C ALA A 73 -1.63 22.52 -1.45
N ASP A 74 -2.14 23.71 -1.79
CA ASP A 74 -1.35 24.92 -2.00
C ASP A 74 -0.67 25.40 -0.70
N ALA A 75 -1.41 25.46 0.41
CA ALA A 75 -0.85 25.81 1.73
C ALA A 75 0.27 24.85 2.15
N CYS A 76 0.07 23.55 1.96
CA CYS A 76 1.08 22.53 2.22
C CYS A 76 2.30 22.67 1.29
N ALA A 77 2.09 22.93 0.00
CA ALA A 77 3.19 23.14 -0.96
C ALA A 77 4.08 24.32 -0.56
N ARG A 78 3.49 25.48 -0.22
CA ARG A 78 4.23 26.65 0.26
C ARG A 78 5.04 26.36 1.53
N ASN A 79 4.57 25.46 2.37
CA ASN A 79 5.23 25.06 3.62
C ASN A 79 6.09 23.78 3.47
N ARG A 80 6.32 23.28 2.22
CA ARG A 80 7.11 22.09 1.89
C ARG A 80 6.61 20.81 2.60
N MET A 81 5.29 20.65 2.66
CA MET A 81 4.61 19.53 3.28
C MET A 81 3.91 18.67 2.24
N ILE A 82 3.96 17.35 2.43
CA ILE A 82 3.22 16.41 1.59
C ILE A 82 1.81 16.18 2.13
N VAL A 83 0.91 15.70 1.27
CA VAL A 83 -0.48 15.42 1.62
C VAL A 83 -0.91 14.06 1.09
N ASP A 84 -1.63 13.33 1.93
CA ASP A 84 -2.43 12.15 1.60
C ASP A 84 -3.90 12.46 1.96
N TYR A 85 -4.80 12.38 0.97
CA TYR A 85 -6.24 12.60 1.17
C TYR A 85 -6.96 11.28 1.36
N HIS A 86 -7.57 11.11 2.54
CA HIS A 86 -8.29 9.91 2.98
C HIS A 86 -9.78 10.23 3.21
N GLY A 87 -10.66 9.23 3.16
CA GLY A 87 -12.11 9.50 3.11
C GLY A 87 -12.50 10.41 1.92
N ALA A 88 -11.70 10.40 0.85
CA ALA A 88 -11.81 11.29 -0.29
C ALA A 88 -12.16 10.51 -1.56
N HIS A 89 -12.63 11.22 -2.58
CA HIS A 89 -12.82 10.64 -3.91
C HIS A 89 -11.48 10.26 -4.57
N ARG A 90 -11.53 9.56 -5.73
CA ARG A 90 -10.34 9.25 -6.53
C ARG A 90 -9.64 10.51 -7.03
N PRO A 91 -8.32 10.45 -7.38
CA PRO A 91 -7.59 11.58 -7.96
C PRO A 91 -8.26 12.15 -9.20
N THR A 92 -8.27 13.48 -9.29
CA THR A 92 -8.83 14.25 -10.42
C THR A 92 -7.75 14.96 -11.23
N GLY A 93 -6.46 14.66 -10.98
CA GLY A 93 -5.32 15.26 -11.66
C GLY A 93 -4.63 16.39 -10.89
N MET A 94 -5.05 16.68 -9.66
CA MET A 94 -4.46 17.72 -8.80
C MET A 94 -2.95 17.55 -8.61
N SER A 95 -2.44 16.34 -8.50
CA SER A 95 -1.00 16.05 -8.34
C SER A 95 -0.12 16.57 -9.49
N ARG A 96 -0.70 16.92 -10.65
CA ARG A 96 0.03 17.60 -11.73
C ARG A 96 0.30 19.06 -11.42
N ALA A 97 -0.60 19.73 -10.70
CA ALA A 97 -0.43 21.11 -10.25
C ALA A 97 0.28 21.17 -8.89
N TYR A 98 -0.04 20.23 -8.01
CA TYR A 98 0.48 20.09 -6.65
C TYR A 98 1.10 18.71 -6.45
N PRO A 99 2.37 18.49 -6.86
CA PRO A 99 3.04 17.19 -6.74
C PRO A 99 3.34 16.79 -5.29
N ASN A 100 3.10 17.66 -4.33
CA ASN A 100 3.12 17.34 -2.91
C ASN A 100 1.88 16.54 -2.45
N VAL A 101 0.82 16.46 -3.27
CA VAL A 101 -0.31 15.54 -3.03
C VAL A 101 0.07 14.18 -3.60
N LEU A 102 0.43 13.25 -2.72
CA LEU A 102 1.01 11.96 -3.10
C LEU A 102 -0.04 10.88 -3.31
N ASN A 103 -1.03 10.81 -2.44
CA ASN A 103 -2.04 9.77 -2.46
C ASN A 103 -3.46 10.32 -2.26
N TYR A 104 -4.41 9.51 -2.70
CA TYR A 104 -5.82 9.60 -2.35
C TYR A 104 -6.31 8.21 -1.95
N GLU A 105 -7.19 8.09 -0.98
CA GLU A 105 -7.88 6.83 -0.74
C GLU A 105 -8.79 6.49 -1.93
N GLY A 106 -9.98 7.01 -2.00
CA GLY A 106 -10.96 6.78 -3.05
C GLY A 106 -11.10 5.32 -3.48
N ILE A 107 -10.85 4.38 -2.57
CA ILE A 107 -10.81 2.93 -2.77
C ILE A 107 -11.37 2.22 -1.52
N HIS A 108 -11.92 1.04 -1.71
CA HIS A 108 -12.18 0.10 -0.64
C HIS A 108 -10.84 -0.54 -0.22
N GLY A 109 -10.12 0.14 0.68
CA GLY A 109 -8.80 -0.27 1.16
C GLY A 109 -8.85 -1.46 2.12
N LEU A 110 -7.68 -1.94 2.56
CA LEU A 110 -7.60 -3.12 3.42
C LEU A 110 -8.37 -2.97 4.74
N GLU A 111 -8.45 -1.76 5.29
CA GLU A 111 -9.17 -1.50 6.53
C GLU A 111 -10.65 -1.90 6.49
N GLN A 112 -11.24 -1.98 5.30
CA GLN A 112 -12.63 -2.37 5.11
C GLN A 112 -12.92 -3.81 5.56
N MET A 113 -11.89 -4.65 5.71
CA MET A 113 -12.00 -5.98 6.30
C MET A 113 -12.63 -5.94 7.70
N LYS A 114 -12.39 -4.88 8.47
CA LYS A 114 -12.93 -4.73 9.83
C LYS A 114 -14.36 -4.16 9.88
N PHE A 115 -14.78 -3.44 8.84
CA PHE A 115 -16.07 -2.75 8.80
C PHE A 115 -17.15 -3.53 8.04
N PHE A 116 -16.82 -4.00 6.83
CA PHE A 116 -17.79 -4.56 5.91
C PHE A 116 -17.58 -6.07 5.72
N ARG A 117 -18.45 -6.84 6.38
CA ARG A 117 -18.41 -8.30 6.29
C ARG A 117 -19.22 -8.79 5.11
N GLY A 118 -18.78 -9.88 4.50
CA GLY A 118 -19.42 -10.48 3.34
C GLY A 118 -19.03 -9.85 2.00
N GLN A 119 -18.12 -8.89 1.99
CA GLN A 119 -17.53 -8.39 0.75
C GLN A 119 -16.46 -9.36 0.24
N ASN A 120 -16.39 -9.49 -1.08
CA ASN A 120 -15.30 -10.21 -1.70
C ASN A 120 -14.12 -9.28 -1.94
N MET A 121 -13.31 -9.06 -0.88
CA MET A 121 -12.13 -8.22 -0.96
C MET A 121 -11.12 -8.72 -2.00
N MET A 122 -11.06 -10.04 -2.24
CA MET A 122 -10.17 -10.60 -3.26
C MET A 122 -10.51 -10.09 -4.66
N GLN A 123 -11.80 -9.99 -4.99
CA GLN A 123 -12.26 -9.42 -6.26
C GLN A 123 -12.10 -7.90 -6.30
N ASN A 124 -12.38 -7.21 -5.18
CA ASN A 124 -12.18 -5.77 -5.05
C ASN A 124 -10.74 -5.38 -5.37
N ASP A 125 -9.78 -6.07 -4.77
CA ASP A 125 -8.37 -5.72 -4.90
C ASP A 125 -7.84 -5.96 -6.31
N VAL A 126 -8.26 -7.05 -6.97
CA VAL A 126 -7.94 -7.24 -8.39
C VAL A 126 -8.59 -6.16 -9.24
N ALA A 127 -9.86 -5.80 -8.96
CA ALA A 127 -10.56 -4.75 -9.70
C ALA A 127 -9.91 -3.37 -9.50
N ALA A 128 -9.38 -3.08 -8.30
CA ALA A 128 -8.68 -1.84 -8.00
C ALA A 128 -7.49 -1.59 -8.92
N PHE A 129 -6.71 -2.63 -9.24
CA PHE A 129 -5.59 -2.56 -10.16
C PHE A 129 -6.02 -2.10 -11.57
N PHE A 130 -7.15 -2.59 -12.08
CA PHE A 130 -7.63 -2.26 -13.43
C PHE A 130 -8.47 -0.98 -13.50
N GLY A 131 -9.18 -0.66 -12.43
CA GLY A 131 -10.13 0.45 -12.39
C GLY A 131 -9.61 1.65 -11.61
N ARG A 132 -9.50 1.51 -10.28
CA ARG A 132 -9.15 2.64 -9.39
C ARG A 132 -7.77 3.22 -9.69
N GLN A 133 -6.77 2.37 -9.90
CA GLN A 133 -5.38 2.79 -10.12
C GLN A 133 -5.19 3.59 -11.42
N THR A 134 -6.07 3.45 -12.42
CA THR A 134 -6.04 4.25 -13.64
C THR A 134 -6.27 5.74 -13.40
N ALA A 135 -6.89 6.11 -12.29
CA ALA A 135 -7.08 7.50 -11.88
C ALA A 135 -5.84 8.10 -11.19
N GLY A 136 -4.90 7.28 -10.78
CA GLY A 136 -3.67 7.68 -10.08
C GLY A 136 -3.44 6.94 -8.77
N PRO A 137 -2.42 7.35 -8.00
CA PRO A 137 -2.02 6.69 -6.75
C PRO A 137 -3.15 6.47 -5.77
N MET A 138 -3.06 5.38 -5.00
CA MET A 138 -4.08 5.04 -4.01
C MET A 138 -3.47 4.64 -2.67
N ASP A 139 -4.06 5.14 -1.58
CA ASP A 139 -3.78 4.67 -0.23
C ASP A 139 -4.65 3.46 0.10
N TYR A 140 -4.18 2.28 -0.30
CA TYR A 140 -4.84 1.00 -0.01
C TYR A 140 -4.46 0.44 1.36
N THR A 141 -3.27 0.75 1.84
CA THR A 141 -2.69 0.26 3.11
C THR A 141 -2.54 -1.26 3.17
N PRO A 142 -1.74 -1.91 2.28
CA PRO A 142 -1.48 -3.35 2.33
C PRO A 142 -0.46 -3.71 3.42
N GLY A 143 -0.10 -4.99 3.50
CA GLY A 143 1.02 -5.45 4.32
C GLY A 143 0.61 -6.10 5.63
N ALA A 144 -0.65 -6.54 5.80
CA ALA A 144 -1.07 -7.28 6.98
C ALA A 144 -0.31 -8.60 7.13
N MET A 145 0.20 -8.86 8.34
CA MET A 145 0.94 -10.08 8.69
C MET A 145 0.07 -11.16 9.32
N ASP A 146 -1.11 -10.84 9.81
CA ASP A 146 -2.13 -11.81 10.17
C ASP A 146 -3.01 -12.08 8.96
N ASN A 147 -2.93 -13.28 8.42
CA ASN A 147 -3.61 -13.67 7.19
C ASN A 147 -4.56 -14.84 7.46
N TYR A 148 -5.76 -14.76 6.90
CA TYR A 148 -6.85 -15.71 7.14
C TYR A 148 -7.35 -16.31 5.82
N PRO A 149 -7.85 -17.56 5.82
CA PRO A 149 -8.55 -18.09 4.65
C PRO A 149 -9.73 -17.18 4.27
N ILE A 150 -10.14 -17.22 3.01
CA ILE A 150 -11.31 -16.46 2.54
C ILE A 150 -12.55 -16.86 3.35
N GLY A 151 -13.24 -15.88 3.91
CA GLY A 151 -14.36 -16.07 4.84
C GLY A 151 -13.96 -16.39 6.28
N GLY A 152 -12.65 -16.45 6.56
CA GLY A 152 -12.10 -16.79 7.88
C GLY A 152 -11.68 -15.59 8.74
N TYR A 153 -11.86 -14.36 8.29
CA TYR A 153 -11.49 -13.18 9.08
C TYR A 153 -12.31 -13.14 10.39
N PRO A 154 -11.66 -13.09 11.55
CA PRO A 154 -12.37 -13.22 12.83
C PRO A 154 -13.36 -12.09 13.09
N LYS A 155 -14.48 -12.44 13.70
CA LYS A 155 -15.45 -11.48 14.22
C LYS A 155 -14.97 -10.95 15.57
N LYS A 156 -15.47 -9.76 15.96
CA LYS A 156 -15.25 -9.23 17.30
C LYS A 156 -15.80 -10.22 18.34
N THR A 157 -14.95 -10.53 19.32
CA THR A 157 -15.25 -11.37 20.50
C THR A 157 -14.72 -10.67 21.75
N GLU A 158 -14.87 -11.27 22.92
CA GLU A 158 -14.24 -10.75 24.15
C GLU A 158 -12.71 -10.72 24.08
N THR A 159 -12.11 -11.66 23.32
CA THR A 159 -10.65 -11.82 23.22
C THR A 159 -10.05 -11.30 21.91
N PHE A 160 -10.87 -10.95 20.93
CA PHE A 160 -10.44 -10.45 19.63
C PHE A 160 -11.24 -9.21 19.22
N ASP A 161 -10.52 -8.14 18.94
CA ASP A 161 -11.10 -6.91 18.36
C ASP A 161 -10.41 -6.59 17.02
N PRO A 162 -11.14 -6.66 15.89
CA PRO A 162 -10.58 -6.37 14.57
C PRO A 162 -10.11 -4.91 14.41
N TYR A 163 -10.57 -3.99 15.27
CA TYR A 163 -10.12 -2.59 15.24
C TYR A 163 -8.71 -2.40 15.79
N VAL A 164 -8.25 -3.29 16.65
CA VAL A 164 -6.90 -3.25 17.25
C VAL A 164 -5.99 -4.38 16.76
N ASN A 165 -6.55 -5.35 16.04
CA ASN A 165 -5.82 -6.48 15.45
C ASN A 165 -6.07 -6.50 13.93
N PRO A 166 -5.37 -5.65 13.16
CA PRO A 166 -5.50 -5.65 11.72
C PRO A 166 -5.07 -6.99 11.13
N GLY A 167 -5.71 -7.36 10.03
CA GLY A 167 -5.41 -8.58 9.32
C GLY A 167 -6.05 -8.58 7.95
N SER A 168 -5.84 -9.62 7.17
CA SER A 168 -6.45 -9.75 5.84
C SER A 168 -6.89 -11.17 5.55
N GLU A 169 -7.95 -11.33 4.78
CA GLU A 169 -8.17 -12.57 4.05
C GLU A 169 -7.20 -12.69 2.87
N GLY A 170 -6.94 -13.93 2.46
CA GLY A 170 -5.94 -14.24 1.44
C GLY A 170 -4.54 -14.40 2.02
N THR A 171 -3.56 -14.65 1.16
CA THR A 171 -2.22 -15.07 1.59
C THR A 171 -1.31 -13.89 1.94
N ARG A 172 -0.25 -14.20 2.68
CA ARG A 172 0.85 -13.27 2.96
C ARG A 172 1.54 -12.80 1.68
N CYS A 173 1.77 -13.71 0.75
CA CYS A 173 2.38 -13.37 -0.54
C CYS A 173 1.55 -12.37 -1.33
N ARG A 174 0.21 -12.43 -1.22
CA ARG A 174 -0.68 -11.44 -1.81
C ARG A 174 -0.47 -10.05 -1.20
N GLN A 175 -0.33 -9.93 0.13
CA GLN A 175 -0.06 -8.66 0.79
C GLN A 175 1.27 -8.06 0.33
N MET A 176 2.30 -8.88 0.18
CA MET A 176 3.60 -8.47 -0.34
C MET A 176 3.52 -8.07 -1.83
N ALA A 177 2.76 -8.81 -2.64
CA ALA A 177 2.59 -8.53 -4.06
C ALA A 177 1.94 -7.17 -4.33
N MET A 178 1.04 -6.72 -3.46
CA MET A 178 0.40 -5.41 -3.57
C MET A 178 1.39 -4.25 -3.47
N MET A 179 2.51 -4.42 -2.73
CA MET A 179 3.59 -3.42 -2.67
C MET A 179 4.22 -3.13 -4.04
N VAL A 180 4.20 -4.12 -4.93
CA VAL A 180 4.71 -4.00 -6.29
C VAL A 180 3.62 -3.56 -7.27
N LEU A 181 2.41 -4.09 -7.13
CA LEU A 181 1.33 -3.88 -8.08
C LEU A 181 0.66 -2.50 -7.93
N TYR A 182 0.46 -2.04 -6.69
CA TYR A 182 -0.23 -0.79 -6.45
C TYR A 182 0.72 0.40 -6.56
N GLU A 183 0.22 1.46 -7.15
CA GLU A 183 0.94 2.72 -7.22
C GLU A 183 0.59 3.57 -6.00
N ALA A 184 1.58 3.79 -5.15
CA ALA A 184 1.47 4.60 -3.96
C ALA A 184 2.83 5.23 -3.63
N PRO A 185 3.12 6.47 -4.08
CA PRO A 185 4.37 7.16 -3.77
C PRO A 185 4.62 7.34 -2.27
N LEU A 186 3.57 7.33 -1.46
CA LEU A 186 3.61 7.23 -0.02
C LEU A 186 2.91 5.92 0.39
N GLN A 187 3.65 4.81 0.36
CA GLN A 187 3.09 3.50 0.68
C GLN A 187 2.86 3.36 2.18
N MET A 188 1.59 3.39 2.58
CA MET A 188 1.19 3.09 3.95
C MET A 188 1.22 1.58 4.20
N LEU A 189 1.44 1.19 5.45
CA LEU A 189 1.46 -0.20 5.92
C LEU A 189 0.40 -0.41 7.00
N SER A 190 -0.30 -1.55 6.94
CA SER A 190 -1.46 -1.82 7.80
C SER A 190 -1.12 -2.30 9.20
N ASP A 191 0.09 -2.81 9.42
CA ASP A 191 0.43 -3.49 10.67
C ASP A 191 1.34 -2.65 11.59
N SER A 192 1.50 -3.10 12.82
CA SER A 192 2.33 -2.45 13.84
C SER A 192 3.81 -2.83 13.67
N PRO A 193 4.75 -1.97 14.14
CA PRO A 193 6.18 -2.30 14.17
C PRO A 193 6.47 -3.65 14.84
N THR A 194 5.82 -3.95 15.96
CA THR A 194 6.00 -5.21 16.69
C THR A 194 5.62 -6.44 15.86
N LYS A 195 4.59 -6.33 15.00
CA LYS A 195 4.22 -7.42 14.08
C LYS A 195 5.24 -7.58 12.96
N TYR A 196 5.74 -6.48 12.43
CA TYR A 196 6.80 -6.52 11.41
C TYR A 196 8.10 -7.08 11.96
N GLU A 197 8.49 -6.76 13.18
CA GLU A 197 9.65 -7.35 13.86
C GLU A 197 9.56 -8.88 13.97
N LYS A 198 8.37 -9.42 14.20
CA LYS A 198 8.13 -10.88 14.22
C LYS A 198 8.13 -11.52 12.84
N ASN A 199 8.07 -10.73 11.76
CA ASN A 199 7.97 -11.17 10.37
C ASN A 199 9.04 -10.49 9.50
N MET A 200 10.25 -10.32 10.02
CA MET A 200 11.33 -9.54 9.38
C MET A 200 11.70 -10.01 7.98
N GLU A 201 11.54 -11.28 7.67
CA GLU A 201 11.83 -11.80 6.34
C GLU A 201 10.92 -11.17 5.28
N CYS A 202 9.61 -11.17 5.52
CA CYS A 202 8.63 -10.52 4.65
C CYS A 202 8.75 -9.00 4.70
N PHE A 203 8.91 -8.44 5.91
CA PHE A 203 9.00 -7.00 6.10
C PHE A 203 10.22 -6.39 5.41
N SER A 204 11.39 -7.05 5.49
CA SER A 204 12.60 -6.57 4.82
C SER A 204 12.42 -6.46 3.30
N PHE A 205 11.71 -7.40 2.68
CA PHE A 205 11.38 -7.32 1.26
C PHE A 205 10.42 -6.17 0.97
N MET A 206 9.35 -6.02 1.76
CA MET A 206 8.38 -4.93 1.59
C MET A 206 9.03 -3.56 1.77
N ALA A 207 9.83 -3.38 2.81
CA ALA A 207 10.54 -2.13 3.10
C ALA A 207 11.58 -1.75 2.03
N ALA A 208 12.15 -2.75 1.34
CA ALA A 208 13.09 -2.55 0.24
C ALA A 208 12.40 -2.38 -1.13
N THR A 209 11.08 -2.60 -1.22
CA THR A 209 10.34 -2.44 -2.47
C THR A 209 10.22 -0.95 -2.82
N PRO A 210 10.65 -0.53 -4.02
CA PRO A 210 10.52 0.87 -4.44
C PRO A 210 9.07 1.35 -4.53
N VAL A 211 8.84 2.62 -4.25
CA VAL A 211 7.54 3.28 -4.43
C VAL A 211 7.47 4.14 -5.70
N VAL A 212 8.62 4.34 -6.36
CA VAL A 212 8.73 5.06 -7.64
C VAL A 212 9.45 4.17 -8.65
N TRP A 213 8.82 3.98 -9.79
CA TRP A 213 9.25 3.04 -10.80
C TRP A 213 9.74 3.75 -12.07
N ALA A 214 10.74 3.18 -12.72
CA ALA A 214 11.27 3.67 -13.99
C ALA A 214 10.49 3.14 -15.20
N ASP A 215 9.89 1.95 -15.07
CA ASP A 215 9.11 1.32 -16.14
C ASP A 215 8.10 0.32 -15.58
N THR A 216 7.07 -0.01 -16.35
CA THR A 216 6.03 -0.99 -15.99
C THR A 216 5.61 -1.80 -17.20
N VAL A 217 5.60 -3.13 -17.05
CA VAL A 217 5.17 -4.09 -18.07
C VAL A 217 4.01 -4.92 -17.55
N GLY A 218 2.89 -4.94 -18.27
CA GLY A 218 1.77 -5.83 -17.96
C GLY A 218 2.14 -7.29 -18.27
N LEU A 219 1.98 -8.17 -17.30
CA LEU A 219 2.26 -9.60 -17.44
C LEU A 219 0.98 -10.46 -17.60
N GLY A 220 -0.15 -9.80 -17.72
CA GLY A 220 -1.46 -10.42 -17.88
C GLY A 220 -2.43 -10.07 -16.77
N GLY A 221 -3.68 -10.40 -17.02
CA GLY A 221 -4.73 -10.13 -16.04
C GLY A 221 -6.12 -10.24 -16.62
N CYS A 222 -7.06 -10.36 -15.70
CA CYS A 222 -8.49 -10.30 -16.00
C CYS A 222 -9.17 -9.62 -14.80
N PRO A 223 -9.92 -8.53 -15.02
CA PRO A 223 -10.61 -7.83 -13.93
C PRO A 223 -11.38 -8.80 -13.03
N ARG A 224 -11.26 -8.62 -11.71
CA ARG A 224 -11.88 -9.46 -10.67
C ARG A 224 -11.38 -10.92 -10.59
N LYS A 225 -10.45 -11.34 -11.46
CA LYS A 225 -9.89 -12.71 -11.45
C LYS A 225 -8.43 -12.70 -11.00
N PHE A 226 -7.55 -11.99 -11.69
CA PHE A 226 -6.15 -11.86 -11.30
C PHE A 226 -5.51 -10.63 -11.98
N ALA A 227 -4.40 -10.16 -11.43
CA ALA A 227 -3.57 -9.12 -12.01
C ALA A 227 -2.09 -9.47 -11.85
N ALA A 228 -1.30 -9.21 -12.88
CA ALA A 228 0.14 -9.43 -12.86
C ALA A 228 0.87 -8.32 -13.63
N ALA A 229 1.97 -7.81 -13.06
CA ALA A 229 2.82 -6.82 -13.68
C ALA A 229 4.28 -6.98 -13.24
N ALA A 230 5.20 -6.47 -14.07
CA ALA A 230 6.59 -6.26 -13.70
C ALA A 230 6.91 -4.78 -13.71
N ARG A 231 7.72 -4.33 -12.75
CA ARG A 231 8.13 -2.94 -12.60
C ARG A 231 9.63 -2.84 -12.47
N LYS A 232 10.23 -1.89 -13.18
CA LYS A 232 11.65 -1.60 -13.14
C LYS A 232 11.96 -0.52 -12.12
N ALA A 233 12.84 -0.80 -11.20
CA ALA A 233 13.35 0.18 -10.25
C ALA A 233 14.41 1.09 -10.91
N LYS A 234 14.67 2.25 -10.29
CA LYS A 234 15.67 3.21 -10.79
C LYS A 234 17.10 2.67 -10.76
N ASP A 235 17.40 1.71 -9.88
CA ASP A 235 18.69 1.02 -9.80
C ASP A 235 18.88 -0.06 -10.88
N GLY A 236 17.86 -0.26 -11.72
CA GLY A 236 17.86 -1.25 -12.80
C GLY A 236 17.33 -2.63 -12.40
N SER A 237 17.07 -2.88 -11.12
CA SER A 237 16.42 -4.12 -10.69
C SER A 237 14.98 -4.18 -11.21
N TRP A 238 14.44 -5.40 -11.35
CA TRP A 238 13.05 -5.63 -11.72
C TRP A 238 12.28 -6.32 -10.58
N TYR A 239 11.04 -5.95 -10.43
CA TYR A 239 10.10 -6.59 -9.53
C TYR A 239 8.92 -7.10 -10.35
N ALA A 240 8.54 -8.37 -10.17
CA ALA A 240 7.33 -8.93 -10.77
C ALA A 240 6.40 -9.42 -9.66
N ALA A 241 5.11 -9.20 -9.82
CA ALA A 241 4.14 -9.63 -8.84
C ALA A 241 2.81 -9.99 -9.49
N ALA A 242 2.06 -10.86 -8.81
CA ALA A 242 0.67 -11.11 -9.14
C ALA A 242 -0.19 -11.29 -7.89
N ILE A 243 -1.45 -10.90 -8.00
CA ILE A 243 -2.51 -11.20 -7.04
C ILE A 243 -3.63 -11.96 -7.71
N ASN A 244 -4.23 -12.88 -6.99
CA ASN A 244 -5.32 -13.74 -7.43
C ASN A 244 -6.59 -13.48 -6.64
N SER A 245 -7.74 -13.76 -7.23
CA SER A 245 -9.04 -13.66 -6.58
C SER A 245 -9.39 -14.97 -5.83
N SER A 246 -10.67 -15.33 -5.77
CA SER A 246 -11.20 -16.36 -4.88
C SER A 246 -10.91 -17.80 -5.33
N GLU A 247 -10.37 -18.01 -6.52
CA GLU A 247 -10.06 -19.34 -7.05
C GLU A 247 -8.56 -19.53 -7.18
N ALA A 248 -8.03 -20.69 -6.81
CA ALA A 248 -6.62 -21.02 -7.02
C ALA A 248 -6.29 -21.00 -8.53
N ARG A 249 -5.04 -20.65 -8.87
CA ARG A 249 -4.64 -20.45 -10.26
C ARG A 249 -3.20 -20.90 -10.49
N ASP A 250 -3.00 -21.71 -11.51
CA ASP A 250 -1.69 -21.91 -12.10
C ASP A 250 -1.33 -20.72 -12.99
N TYR A 251 -0.11 -20.25 -12.85
CA TYR A 251 0.41 -19.10 -13.58
C TYR A 251 1.84 -19.38 -14.05
N THR A 252 2.18 -18.94 -15.23
CA THR A 252 3.56 -19.02 -15.74
C THR A 252 4.12 -17.62 -15.86
N LEU A 253 5.09 -17.29 -15.02
CA LEU A 253 5.80 -16.02 -15.10
C LEU A 253 6.77 -16.07 -16.29
N ASP A 254 6.50 -15.25 -17.30
CA ASP A 254 7.39 -15.04 -18.44
C ASP A 254 8.39 -13.94 -18.11
N THR A 255 9.67 -14.28 -18.10
CA THR A 255 10.76 -13.34 -17.78
C THR A 255 11.27 -12.55 -18.99
N SER A 256 10.53 -12.50 -20.09
CA SER A 256 10.95 -11.77 -21.31
C SER A 256 11.13 -10.26 -21.13
N PHE A 257 10.54 -9.68 -20.08
CA PHE A 257 10.75 -8.27 -19.72
C PHE A 257 12.16 -7.98 -19.17
N LEU A 258 12.88 -9.02 -18.74
CA LEU A 258 14.27 -8.87 -18.32
C LEU A 258 15.15 -8.64 -19.55
N GLY A 259 16.02 -7.66 -19.51
CA GLY A 259 17.02 -7.47 -20.57
C GLY A 259 18.07 -8.60 -20.59
N SER A 260 18.93 -8.59 -21.60
CA SER A 260 20.00 -9.56 -21.77
C SER A 260 20.88 -9.75 -20.54
N GLY A 261 21.48 -10.94 -20.41
CA GLY A 261 22.36 -11.30 -19.32
C GLY A 261 21.71 -12.26 -18.31
N LYS A 262 22.44 -12.48 -17.22
CA LYS A 262 21.99 -13.31 -16.10
C LYS A 262 21.39 -12.42 -15.02
N TRP A 263 20.31 -12.89 -14.40
CA TRP A 263 19.62 -12.22 -13.31
C TRP A 263 19.52 -13.14 -12.11
N THR A 264 19.83 -12.63 -10.94
CA THR A 264 19.62 -13.34 -9.68
C THR A 264 18.20 -13.08 -9.20
N MET A 265 17.46 -14.14 -8.91
CA MET A 265 16.06 -14.11 -8.49
C MET A 265 15.93 -14.31 -6.99
N GLU A 266 15.09 -13.49 -6.37
CA GLU A 266 14.52 -13.69 -5.04
C GLU A 266 13.01 -13.72 -5.17
N ILE A 267 12.35 -14.78 -4.67
CA ILE A 267 10.91 -14.97 -4.83
C ILE A 267 10.25 -15.35 -3.51
N PHE A 268 9.09 -14.72 -3.24
CA PHE A 268 8.09 -15.15 -2.28
C PHE A 268 6.86 -15.63 -3.04
N ARG A 269 6.43 -16.86 -2.81
CA ARG A 269 5.26 -17.46 -3.45
C ARG A 269 4.45 -18.27 -2.46
N ASP A 270 3.17 -18.43 -2.73
CA ASP A 270 2.28 -19.25 -1.90
C ASP A 270 2.83 -20.67 -1.74
N ALA A 271 2.79 -21.18 -0.51
CA ALA A 271 3.07 -22.58 -0.23
C ALA A 271 1.92 -23.48 -0.74
N ALA A 272 2.16 -24.79 -0.82
CA ALA A 272 1.17 -25.75 -1.32
C ALA A 272 -0.12 -25.77 -0.49
N ASP A 273 -0.02 -25.49 0.81
CA ASP A 273 -1.10 -25.46 1.80
C ASP A 273 -1.64 -24.03 2.09
N ALA A 274 -1.20 -23.02 1.34
CA ALA A 274 -1.59 -21.64 1.59
C ALA A 274 -3.10 -21.35 1.42
N ASP A 275 -3.86 -22.23 0.76
CA ASP A 275 -5.33 -22.15 0.71
C ASP A 275 -5.96 -22.30 2.10
N THR A 276 -5.30 -23.04 3.02
CA THR A 276 -5.77 -23.32 4.39
C THR A 276 -4.95 -22.62 5.46
N VAL A 277 -3.66 -22.39 5.20
CA VAL A 277 -2.74 -21.68 6.09
C VAL A 277 -2.11 -20.50 5.35
N PRO A 278 -2.85 -19.37 5.20
CA PRO A 278 -2.46 -18.25 4.33
C PRO A 278 -1.15 -17.54 4.71
N THR A 279 -0.65 -17.81 5.90
CA THR A 279 0.66 -17.32 6.36
C THR A 279 1.84 -18.13 5.83
N HIS A 280 1.59 -19.34 5.28
CA HIS A 280 2.64 -20.18 4.72
C HIS A 280 3.04 -19.73 3.32
N TYR A 281 4.33 -19.60 3.13
CA TYR A 281 4.95 -19.23 1.86
C TYR A 281 6.25 -19.99 1.63
N VAL A 282 6.72 -19.97 0.40
CA VAL A 282 8.05 -20.44 0.03
C VAL A 282 8.88 -19.21 -0.36
N HIS A 283 10.05 -19.08 0.26
CA HIS A 283 11.03 -18.05 -0.04
C HIS A 283 12.30 -18.68 -0.63
N GLU A 284 12.64 -18.31 -1.84
CA GLU A 284 13.83 -18.80 -2.54
C GLU A 284 14.71 -17.64 -2.99
N ARG A 285 16.03 -17.78 -2.84
CA ARG A 285 17.03 -16.77 -3.21
C ARG A 285 18.16 -17.39 -4.04
N GLY A 286 18.77 -16.58 -4.88
CA GLY A 286 20.02 -16.92 -5.54
C GLY A 286 19.87 -17.76 -6.81
N LYS A 287 18.66 -18.12 -7.22
CA LYS A 287 18.44 -18.78 -8.50
C LYS A 287 18.78 -17.83 -9.63
N VAL A 288 19.62 -18.28 -10.56
CA VAL A 288 19.97 -17.51 -11.76
C VAL A 288 19.00 -17.83 -12.87
N VAL A 289 18.45 -16.78 -13.48
CA VAL A 289 17.50 -16.86 -14.60
C VAL A 289 17.96 -15.96 -15.75
N LYS A 290 17.44 -16.23 -16.95
CA LYS A 290 17.64 -15.41 -18.15
C LYS A 290 16.30 -14.89 -18.67
N ALA A 291 16.35 -13.84 -19.48
CA ALA A 291 15.17 -13.36 -20.19
C ALA A 291 14.54 -14.48 -21.03
N GLY A 292 13.20 -14.56 -21.00
CA GLY A 292 12.42 -15.56 -21.72
C GLY A 292 12.23 -16.90 -21.02
N GLU A 293 12.86 -17.11 -19.85
CA GLU A 293 12.56 -18.30 -19.04
C GLU A 293 11.11 -18.25 -18.52
N LYS A 294 10.50 -19.43 -18.49
CA LYS A 294 9.12 -19.65 -18.00
C LYS A 294 9.20 -20.26 -16.62
N ILE A 295 8.68 -19.53 -15.62
CA ILE A 295 8.69 -19.98 -14.22
C ILE A 295 7.26 -20.40 -13.87
N PRO A 296 6.97 -21.70 -13.69
CA PRO A 296 5.66 -22.15 -13.26
C PRO A 296 5.44 -21.80 -11.80
N LEU A 297 4.28 -21.22 -11.49
CA LEU A 297 3.86 -20.76 -10.18
C LEU A 297 2.40 -21.17 -9.94
N ARG A 298 2.06 -21.45 -8.70
CA ARG A 298 0.67 -21.60 -8.27
C ARG A 298 0.33 -20.46 -7.32
N MET A 299 -0.77 -19.81 -7.55
CA MET A 299 -1.38 -18.85 -6.62
C MET A 299 -2.56 -19.52 -5.93
N ALA A 300 -2.58 -19.48 -4.61
CA ALA A 300 -3.67 -19.96 -3.79
C ALA A 300 -4.94 -19.11 -3.97
N LYS A 301 -6.04 -19.52 -3.37
CA LYS A 301 -7.25 -18.70 -3.24
C LYS A 301 -6.92 -17.42 -2.49
N GLY A 302 -7.17 -16.26 -3.09
CA GLY A 302 -6.73 -14.98 -2.52
C GLY A 302 -5.21 -14.88 -2.39
N GLY A 303 -4.47 -15.60 -3.21
CA GLY A 303 -3.03 -15.71 -3.15
C GLY A 303 -2.28 -14.77 -4.07
N GLY A 304 -0.96 -15.01 -4.16
CA GLY A 304 -0.09 -14.25 -5.02
C GLY A 304 1.38 -14.67 -4.95
N PHE A 305 2.20 -13.90 -5.62
CA PHE A 305 3.65 -14.00 -5.52
C PHE A 305 4.30 -12.62 -5.75
N THR A 306 5.52 -12.48 -5.28
CA THR A 306 6.37 -11.35 -5.59
C THR A 306 7.81 -11.81 -5.82
N VAL A 307 8.46 -11.21 -6.80
CA VAL A 307 9.82 -11.58 -7.25
C VAL A 307 10.65 -10.33 -7.44
N LYS A 308 11.91 -10.38 -6.99
CA LYS A 308 12.93 -9.38 -7.31
C LYS A 308 14.00 -10.02 -8.18
N PHE A 309 14.42 -9.31 -9.22
CA PHE A 309 15.53 -9.69 -10.09
C PHE A 309 16.63 -8.63 -10.04
N THR A 310 17.84 -9.05 -9.75
CA THR A 310 19.05 -8.19 -9.73
C THR A 310 20.13 -8.74 -10.66
N LYS A 311 20.95 -7.86 -11.24
CA LYS A 311 22.13 -8.24 -12.01
C LYS A 311 23.35 -8.45 -11.12
#